data_fb24eac2324e38bc1cdbbadec9676c57
#
_entry.id   fb24eac2324e38bc1cdbbadec9676c57
#
_cell.length_a   1.000
_cell.length_b   1.000
_cell.length_c   1.000
_cell.angle_alpha   90.00
_cell.angle_beta   90.00
_cell.angle_gamma   90.00
#
_symmetry.space_group_name_H-M   'P 1'
#
loop_
_entity.id
_entity.type
_entity.pdbx_description
1 polymer ?
#
loop_
_entity_poly.entity_id
_entity_poly.type
_entity_poly.pdbx_seq_one_letter_code
_entity_poly.pdbx_strand_id
1 'polypeptide(L)'
;AGGDIAAVYHAGLAGDHALGARFFFDEYRMNAAIADYPKPIVAFMQGFVMGGGVGVGGHASHRIVGDTTQIAMPESGIGLIPDVGGSWLLAQAPGRVGEYLALTSARMGAGDALYAGFADYYMPESEWPALIDLLADSGEISTVVGEGAPLAPLADLVLSAFEGADMAD
;
A
#
# COMPACT_ATOMS: atom_id res chain seq x y z
N ALA A 1 -8.79 -6.49 -2.70
CA ALA A 1 -8.23 -6.06 -3.97
C ALA A 1 -6.91 -6.77 -4.20
N GLY A 2 -6.52 -6.96 -5.45
CA GLY A 2 -5.32 -7.67 -5.87
C GLY A 2 -5.62 -8.71 -6.93
N GLY A 3 -4.56 -9.34 -7.46
CA GLY A 3 -4.67 -10.38 -8.47
C GLY A 3 -5.19 -11.71 -7.91
N ASP A 4 -5.72 -12.53 -8.80
CA ASP A 4 -6.10 -13.92 -8.47
C ASP A 4 -4.85 -14.81 -8.44
N ILE A 5 -4.14 -14.78 -7.32
CA ILE A 5 -2.93 -15.59 -7.10
C ILE A 5 -3.24 -17.09 -7.16
N ALA A 6 -4.47 -17.51 -6.78
CA ALA A 6 -4.85 -18.91 -6.89
C ALA A 6 -4.90 -19.36 -8.36
N ALA A 7 -5.43 -18.55 -9.26
CA ALA A 7 -5.42 -18.85 -10.70
C ALA A 7 -3.99 -18.95 -11.25
N VAL A 8 -3.10 -18.03 -10.88
CA VAL A 8 -1.68 -18.04 -11.26
C VAL A 8 -0.99 -19.31 -10.73
N TYR A 9 -1.23 -19.67 -9.47
CA TYR A 9 -0.69 -20.87 -8.85
C TYR A 9 -1.13 -22.16 -9.58
N HIS A 10 -2.43 -22.31 -9.84
CA HIS A 10 -2.95 -23.48 -10.53
C HIS A 10 -2.46 -23.59 -11.98
N ALA A 11 -2.36 -22.48 -12.70
CA ALA A 11 -1.75 -22.44 -14.03
C ALA A 11 -0.28 -22.89 -13.99
N GLY A 12 0.49 -22.41 -13.01
CA GLY A 12 1.88 -22.81 -12.80
C GLY A 12 2.03 -24.30 -12.52
N LEU A 13 1.17 -24.89 -11.68
CA LEU A 13 1.15 -26.34 -11.45
C LEU A 13 0.82 -27.15 -12.72
N ALA A 14 0.01 -26.61 -13.62
CA ALA A 14 -0.31 -27.20 -14.90
C ALA A 14 0.80 -26.97 -15.97
N GLY A 15 1.89 -26.28 -15.64
CA GLY A 15 2.98 -25.94 -16.55
C GLY A 15 2.69 -24.71 -17.45
N ASP A 16 1.57 -24.03 -17.26
CA ASP A 16 1.27 -22.78 -17.95
C ASP A 16 1.84 -21.59 -17.17
N HIS A 17 3.08 -21.27 -17.44
CA HIS A 17 3.74 -20.10 -16.85
C HIS A 17 3.44 -18.80 -17.61
N ALA A 18 2.82 -18.86 -18.78
CA ALA A 18 2.52 -17.69 -19.59
C ALA A 18 1.46 -16.79 -18.92
N LEU A 19 0.49 -17.39 -18.25
CA LEU A 19 -0.52 -16.66 -17.50
C LEU A 19 0.10 -15.76 -16.43
N GLY A 20 0.95 -16.33 -15.58
CA GLY A 20 1.64 -15.58 -14.52
C GLY A 20 2.57 -14.50 -15.07
N ALA A 21 3.37 -14.83 -16.08
CA ALA A 21 4.28 -13.88 -16.70
C ALA A 21 3.53 -12.67 -17.29
N ARG A 22 2.40 -12.91 -17.98
CA ARG A 22 1.57 -11.83 -18.51
C ARG A 22 0.91 -11.00 -17.41
N PHE A 23 0.38 -11.66 -16.38
CA PHE A 23 -0.24 -11.01 -15.23
C PHE A 23 0.71 -10.00 -14.58
N PHE A 24 1.91 -10.43 -14.17
CA PHE A 24 2.89 -9.56 -13.55
C PHE A 24 3.41 -8.46 -14.49
N PHE A 25 3.58 -8.79 -15.78
CA PHE A 25 4.01 -7.81 -16.79
C PHE A 25 2.98 -6.67 -16.92
N ASP A 26 1.69 -7.00 -17.03
CA ASP A 26 0.63 -5.99 -17.17
C ASP A 26 0.44 -5.21 -15.87
N GLU A 27 0.51 -5.88 -14.71
CA GLU A 27 0.38 -5.26 -13.38
C GLU A 27 1.50 -4.24 -13.13
N TYR A 28 2.77 -4.62 -13.36
CA TYR A 28 3.89 -3.71 -13.09
C TYR A 28 3.92 -2.51 -14.06
N ARG A 29 3.48 -2.70 -15.29
CA ARG A 29 3.28 -1.58 -16.22
C ARG A 29 2.19 -0.63 -15.77
N MET A 30 1.10 -1.15 -15.23
CA MET A 30 0.03 -0.34 -14.63
C MET A 30 0.55 0.43 -13.43
N ASN A 31 1.30 -0.22 -12.52
CA ASN A 31 1.86 0.45 -11.35
C ASN A 31 2.80 1.61 -11.76
N ALA A 32 3.70 1.37 -12.72
CA ALA A 32 4.57 2.40 -13.25
C ALA A 32 3.77 3.56 -13.89
N ALA A 33 2.73 3.22 -14.66
CA ALA A 33 1.87 4.25 -15.27
C ALA A 33 1.12 5.09 -14.23
N ILE A 34 0.72 4.52 -13.09
CA ILE A 34 0.12 5.27 -11.98
C ILE A 34 1.15 6.21 -11.36
N ALA A 35 2.35 5.69 -11.06
CA ALA A 35 3.43 6.48 -10.44
C ALA A 35 3.88 7.67 -11.31
N ASP A 36 3.96 7.46 -12.63
CA ASP A 36 4.42 8.46 -13.60
C ASP A 36 3.27 9.30 -14.19
N TYR A 37 2.03 9.12 -13.69
CA TYR A 37 0.89 9.76 -14.30
C TYR A 37 0.94 11.29 -14.14
N PRO A 38 0.81 12.07 -15.26
CA PRO A 38 1.06 13.51 -15.21
C PRO A 38 -0.06 14.33 -14.55
N LYS A 39 -1.18 13.71 -14.25
CA LYS A 39 -2.30 14.34 -13.55
C LYS A 39 -2.44 13.74 -12.16
N PRO A 40 -2.96 14.50 -11.19
CA PRO A 40 -3.24 13.97 -9.87
C PRO A 40 -4.17 12.74 -9.91
N ILE A 41 -3.82 11.73 -9.11
CA ILE A 41 -4.65 10.57 -8.85
C ILE A 41 -4.95 10.57 -7.36
N VAL A 42 -6.24 10.53 -6.99
CA VAL A 42 -6.69 10.39 -5.61
C VAL A 42 -7.13 8.96 -5.39
N ALA A 43 -6.48 8.26 -4.46
CA ALA A 43 -6.83 6.90 -4.09
C ALA A 43 -7.54 6.87 -2.73
N PHE A 44 -8.76 6.38 -2.71
CA PHE A 44 -9.51 6.09 -1.48
C PHE A 44 -9.26 4.62 -1.11
N MET A 45 -8.40 4.40 -0.12
CA MET A 45 -7.94 3.07 0.25
C MET A 45 -8.80 2.49 1.38
N GLN A 46 -9.96 1.90 1.02
CA GLN A 46 -10.93 1.34 1.95
C GLN A 46 -10.70 -0.14 2.23
N GLY A 47 -10.91 -0.56 3.46
CA GLY A 47 -10.86 -1.96 3.84
C GLY A 47 -9.49 -2.59 3.55
N PHE A 48 -9.48 -3.78 2.97
CA PHE A 48 -8.23 -4.49 2.66
C PHE A 48 -7.54 -3.94 1.40
N VAL A 49 -6.36 -3.38 1.58
CA VAL A 49 -5.46 -2.88 0.54
C VAL A 49 -4.15 -3.64 0.65
N MET A 50 -4.05 -4.76 -0.04
CA MET A 50 -2.95 -5.72 0.14
C MET A 50 -2.31 -6.09 -1.19
N GLY A 51 -0.99 -6.28 -1.21
CA GLY A 51 -0.24 -6.69 -2.39
C GLY A 51 -0.55 -5.82 -3.61
N GLY A 52 -1.14 -6.40 -4.67
CA GLY A 52 -1.58 -5.65 -5.86
C GLY A 52 -2.52 -4.47 -5.56
N GLY A 53 -3.27 -4.50 -4.45
CA GLY A 53 -4.06 -3.34 -3.98
C GLY A 53 -3.18 -2.16 -3.57
N VAL A 54 -2.01 -2.42 -2.97
CA VAL A 54 -0.99 -1.40 -2.72
C VAL A 54 -0.42 -0.88 -4.02
N GLY A 55 -0.18 -1.77 -5.00
CA GLY A 55 0.28 -1.38 -6.32
C GLY A 55 -0.64 -0.39 -7.03
N VAL A 56 -1.96 -0.51 -6.83
CA VAL A 56 -2.95 0.41 -7.41
C VAL A 56 -3.05 1.72 -6.60
N GLY A 57 -3.18 1.61 -5.28
CA GLY A 57 -3.43 2.78 -4.42
C GLY A 57 -2.17 3.48 -3.93
N GLY A 58 -1.11 2.71 -3.63
CA GLY A 58 0.10 3.22 -2.97
C GLY A 58 0.98 4.12 -3.83
N HIS A 59 0.82 4.08 -5.16
CA HIS A 59 1.54 4.96 -6.10
C HIS A 59 0.73 6.18 -6.54
N ALA A 60 -0.50 6.33 -6.06
CA ALA A 60 -1.30 7.52 -6.31
C ALA A 60 -0.65 8.75 -5.68
N SER A 61 -0.85 9.93 -6.28
CA SER A 61 -0.31 11.20 -5.80
C SER A 61 -0.95 11.68 -4.50
N HIS A 62 -2.17 11.24 -4.19
CA HIS A 62 -2.92 11.56 -2.98
C HIS A 62 -3.60 10.28 -2.47
N ARG A 63 -3.11 9.78 -1.35
CA ARG A 63 -3.52 8.50 -0.77
C ARG A 63 -4.30 8.76 0.51
N ILE A 64 -5.62 8.49 0.46
CA ILE A 64 -6.55 8.74 1.56
C ILE A 64 -6.90 7.40 2.20
N VAL A 65 -6.74 7.31 3.51
CA VAL A 65 -7.15 6.17 4.34
C VAL A 65 -8.31 6.55 5.24
N GLY A 66 -9.11 5.58 5.61
CA GLY A 66 -10.30 5.75 6.45
C GLY A 66 -10.33 4.77 7.62
N ASP A 67 -11.50 4.70 8.26
CA ASP A 67 -11.70 3.95 9.51
C ASP A 67 -11.47 2.45 9.35
N THR A 68 -11.82 1.89 8.18
CA THR A 68 -11.71 0.44 7.92
C THR A 68 -10.42 0.03 7.23
N THR A 69 -9.56 0.97 6.88
CA THR A 69 -8.33 0.72 6.13
C THR A 69 -7.43 -0.28 6.83
N GLN A 70 -7.01 -1.29 6.08
CA GLN A 70 -5.98 -2.24 6.47
C GLN A 70 -5.03 -2.47 5.30
N ILE A 71 -3.83 -1.94 5.40
CA ILE A 71 -2.78 -2.06 4.37
C ILE A 71 -1.76 -3.11 4.79
N ALA A 72 -1.33 -3.95 3.86
CA ALA A 72 -0.21 -4.86 4.08
C ALA A 72 0.51 -5.23 2.78
N MET A 73 1.78 -5.63 2.91
CA MET A 73 2.54 -6.35 1.89
C MET A 73 2.69 -7.81 2.38
N PRO A 74 1.72 -8.70 2.08
CA PRO A 74 1.65 -10.03 2.68
C PRO A 74 2.46 -11.09 1.92
N GLU A 75 3.24 -10.69 0.92
CA GLU A 75 3.89 -11.58 -0.04
C GLU A 75 4.85 -12.55 0.64
N SER A 76 5.58 -12.12 1.68
CA SER A 76 6.50 -12.98 2.43
C SER A 76 5.79 -14.16 3.08
N GLY A 77 4.51 -13.99 3.45
CA GLY A 77 3.68 -15.05 4.02
C GLY A 77 3.31 -16.17 3.05
N ILE A 78 3.49 -15.95 1.75
CA ILE A 78 3.23 -16.95 0.70
C ILE A 78 4.47 -17.31 -0.12
N GLY A 79 5.66 -16.95 0.38
CA GLY A 79 6.94 -17.28 -0.27
C GLY A 79 7.29 -16.39 -1.46
N LEU A 80 6.67 -15.21 -1.58
CA LEU A 80 7.03 -14.16 -2.53
C LEU A 80 7.76 -13.01 -1.81
N ILE A 81 8.23 -12.07 -2.60
CA ILE A 81 8.77 -10.79 -2.11
C ILE A 81 7.72 -9.70 -2.27
N PRO A 82 7.72 -8.62 -1.46
CA PRO A 82 6.93 -7.42 -1.71
C PRO A 82 7.24 -6.83 -3.09
N ASP A 83 6.32 -7.01 -4.01
CA ASP A 83 6.39 -6.56 -5.41
C ASP A 83 5.59 -5.28 -5.65
N VAL A 84 5.06 -5.05 -6.83
CA VAL A 84 4.22 -3.89 -7.22
C VAL A 84 4.78 -2.52 -6.79
N GLY A 85 6.11 -2.39 -6.65
CA GLY A 85 6.74 -1.20 -6.09
C GLY A 85 6.63 -1.09 -4.56
N GLY A 86 6.09 -2.10 -3.88
CA GLY A 86 5.94 -2.16 -2.42
C GLY A 86 7.30 -2.11 -1.70
N SER A 87 8.34 -2.73 -2.26
CA SER A 87 9.69 -2.64 -1.73
C SER A 87 10.24 -1.21 -1.69
N TRP A 88 9.87 -0.37 -2.67
CA TRP A 88 10.23 1.05 -2.65
C TRP A 88 9.47 1.80 -1.55
N LEU A 89 8.16 1.55 -1.38
CA LEU A 89 7.36 2.15 -0.29
C LEU A 89 7.91 1.73 1.08
N LEU A 90 8.20 0.45 1.26
CA LEU A 90 8.79 -0.08 2.49
C LEU A 90 10.15 0.57 2.81
N ALA A 91 10.98 0.82 1.81
CA ALA A 91 12.27 1.48 1.99
C ALA A 91 12.16 2.96 2.40
N GLN A 92 11.00 3.60 2.20
CA GLN A 92 10.73 4.97 2.65
C GLN A 92 10.27 5.03 4.11
N ALA A 93 9.85 3.91 4.69
CA ALA A 93 9.33 3.89 6.05
C ALA A 93 10.41 4.26 7.09
N PRO A 94 10.04 4.96 8.18
CA PRO A 94 11.00 5.42 9.18
C PRO A 94 11.72 4.26 9.87
N GLY A 95 13.00 4.44 10.16
CA GLY A 95 13.80 3.46 10.89
C GLY A 95 13.79 2.10 10.19
N ARG A 96 13.43 1.04 10.91
CA ARG A 96 13.34 -0.33 10.41
C ARG A 96 11.89 -0.85 10.27
N VAL A 97 10.92 0.05 10.28
CA VAL A 97 9.49 -0.30 10.14
C VAL A 97 9.22 -1.00 8.80
N GLY A 98 9.87 -0.57 7.72
CA GLY A 98 9.71 -1.19 6.41
C GLY A 98 10.14 -2.65 6.39
N GLU A 99 11.30 -2.96 6.99
CA GLU A 99 11.80 -4.34 7.12
C GLU A 99 10.86 -5.19 7.98
N TYR A 100 10.41 -4.64 9.11
CA TYR A 100 9.42 -5.31 9.95
C TYR A 100 8.14 -5.66 9.16
N LEU A 101 7.57 -4.69 8.46
CA LEU A 101 6.35 -4.89 7.66
C LEU A 101 6.57 -5.91 6.53
N ALA A 102 7.72 -5.85 5.85
CA ALA A 102 8.07 -6.77 4.78
C ALA A 102 8.22 -8.22 5.26
N LEU A 103 8.88 -8.41 6.41
CA LEU A 103 9.21 -9.75 6.92
C LEU A 103 8.04 -10.41 7.66
N THR A 104 7.21 -9.61 8.34
CA THR A 104 6.11 -10.12 9.18
C THR A 104 4.77 -10.14 8.48
N SER A 105 4.64 -9.48 7.32
CA SER A 105 3.36 -9.26 6.65
C SER A 105 2.33 -8.55 7.56
N ALA A 106 2.81 -7.75 8.51
CA ALA A 106 1.95 -7.06 9.46
C ALA A 106 0.99 -6.10 8.76
N ARG A 107 -0.22 -6.00 9.30
CA ARG A 107 -1.24 -5.09 8.78
C ARG A 107 -1.12 -3.73 9.45
N MET A 108 -1.19 -2.70 8.64
CA MET A 108 -1.24 -1.30 9.06
C MET A 108 -2.68 -0.82 9.07
N GLY A 109 -3.15 -0.26 10.18
CA GLY A 109 -4.32 0.60 10.21
C GLY A 109 -4.01 1.97 9.61
N ALA A 110 -4.99 2.90 9.62
CA ALA A 110 -4.82 4.22 9.05
C ALA A 110 -3.62 4.99 9.64
N GLY A 111 -3.46 4.96 10.96
CA GLY A 111 -2.34 5.64 11.65
C GLY A 111 -0.97 5.05 11.29
N ASP A 112 -0.87 3.71 11.26
CA ASP A 112 0.36 3.02 10.87
C ASP A 112 0.72 3.32 9.42
N ALA A 113 -0.28 3.36 8.53
CA ALA A 113 -0.09 3.64 7.11
C ALA A 113 0.43 5.07 6.86
N LEU A 114 -0.08 6.05 7.61
CA LEU A 114 0.45 7.43 7.58
C LEU A 114 1.89 7.47 8.10
N TYR A 115 2.15 6.84 9.23
CA TYR A 115 3.49 6.81 9.83
C TYR A 115 4.51 6.13 8.91
N ALA A 116 4.15 5.00 8.31
CA ALA A 116 5.03 4.25 7.42
C ALA A 116 5.13 4.84 6.00
N GLY A 117 4.40 5.92 5.69
CA GLY A 117 4.44 6.55 4.37
C GLY A 117 3.66 5.82 3.28
N PHE A 118 2.73 4.94 3.66
CA PHE A 118 1.82 4.25 2.72
C PHE A 118 0.55 5.07 2.43
N ALA A 119 0.30 6.12 3.20
CA ALA A 119 -0.82 7.04 3.01
C ALA A 119 -0.39 8.47 3.29
N ASP A 120 -1.17 9.45 2.77
CA ASP A 120 -0.91 10.87 2.93
C ASP A 120 -1.92 11.53 3.87
N TYR A 121 -3.18 11.06 3.84
CA TYR A 121 -4.28 11.68 4.55
C TYR A 121 -5.18 10.64 5.21
N TYR A 122 -5.69 10.98 6.41
CA TYR A 122 -6.79 10.26 7.04
C TYR A 122 -8.07 11.10 6.91
N MET A 123 -9.17 10.45 6.56
CA MET A 123 -10.50 11.05 6.55
C MET A 123 -11.53 9.98 6.90
N PRO A 124 -12.49 10.26 7.79
CA PRO A 124 -13.59 9.34 8.04
C PRO A 124 -14.29 8.94 6.74
N GLU A 125 -14.56 7.66 6.55
CA GLU A 125 -15.15 7.15 5.29
C GLU A 125 -16.54 7.74 5.01
N SER A 126 -17.24 8.19 6.05
CA SER A 126 -18.51 8.89 5.93
C SER A 126 -18.43 10.24 5.20
N GLU A 127 -17.22 10.83 5.15
CA GLU A 127 -16.98 12.13 4.49
C GLU A 127 -16.50 11.98 3.04
N TRP A 128 -16.12 10.77 2.62
CA TRP A 128 -15.59 10.52 1.27
C TRP A 128 -16.56 10.90 0.14
N PRO A 129 -17.89 10.61 0.24
CA PRO A 129 -18.81 11.02 -0.83
C PRO A 129 -18.79 12.53 -1.09
N ALA A 130 -18.76 13.34 -0.04
CA ALA A 130 -18.72 14.80 -0.17
C ALA A 130 -17.41 15.28 -0.79
N LEU A 131 -16.27 14.64 -0.41
CA LEU A 131 -14.98 14.94 -1.03
C LEU A 131 -14.94 14.53 -2.51
N ILE A 132 -15.50 13.37 -2.87
CA ILE A 132 -15.57 12.92 -4.26
C ILE A 132 -16.37 13.91 -5.10
N ASP A 133 -17.53 14.36 -4.62
CA ASP A 133 -18.36 15.34 -5.31
C ASP A 133 -17.60 16.67 -5.48
N LEU A 134 -16.93 17.14 -4.44
CA LEU A 134 -16.11 18.36 -4.49
C LEU A 134 -14.98 18.26 -5.52
N LEU A 135 -14.25 17.11 -5.52
CA LEU A 135 -13.17 16.87 -6.48
C LEU A 135 -13.67 16.79 -7.92
N ALA A 136 -14.87 16.19 -8.12
CA ALA A 136 -15.49 16.10 -9.44
C ALA A 136 -15.90 17.46 -9.98
N ASP A 137 -16.40 18.35 -9.12
CA ASP A 137 -16.87 19.68 -9.49
C ASP A 137 -15.72 20.69 -9.68
N SER A 138 -14.75 20.71 -8.78
CA SER A 138 -13.69 21.73 -8.76
C SER A 138 -12.41 21.29 -9.46
N GLY A 139 -12.09 19.98 -9.42
CA GLY A 139 -10.78 19.46 -9.79
C GLY A 139 -9.65 19.90 -8.86
N GLU A 140 -9.97 20.59 -7.76
CA GLU A 140 -8.98 21.10 -6.81
C GLU A 140 -8.73 20.10 -5.68
N ILE A 141 -7.48 19.66 -5.54
CA ILE A 141 -7.02 18.71 -4.53
C ILE A 141 -6.55 19.39 -3.24
N SER A 142 -6.33 20.70 -3.27
CA SER A 142 -5.82 21.52 -2.16
C SER A 142 -6.69 21.50 -0.88
N THR A 143 -7.90 20.95 -0.96
CA THR A 143 -8.86 20.82 0.15
C THR A 143 -8.78 19.49 0.89
N VAL A 144 -7.93 18.54 0.47
CA VAL A 144 -7.72 17.28 1.20
C VAL A 144 -6.81 17.58 2.40
N VAL A 145 -7.40 18.12 3.46
CA VAL A 145 -6.73 18.33 4.74
C VAL A 145 -7.29 17.28 5.70
N GLY A 146 -6.60 16.16 5.83
CA GLY A 146 -6.91 15.18 6.85
C GLY A 146 -6.35 15.61 8.20
N GLU A 147 -7.15 15.61 9.25
CA GLU A 147 -6.66 15.68 10.63
C GLU A 147 -5.91 14.39 10.97
N GLY A 148 -4.86 14.50 11.78
CA GLY A 148 -3.98 13.39 12.08
C GLY A 148 -4.72 12.17 12.66
N ALA A 149 -4.49 11.02 12.06
CA ALA A 149 -4.92 9.75 12.63
C ALA A 149 -4.25 9.52 14.00
N PRO A 150 -4.87 8.77 14.91
CA PRO A 150 -4.22 8.41 16.15
C PRO A 150 -2.90 7.68 15.87
N LEU A 151 -1.83 8.15 16.50
CA LEU A 151 -0.47 7.61 16.35
C LEU A 151 -0.45 6.11 16.61
N ALA A 152 0.30 5.41 15.79
CA ALA A 152 0.46 3.97 15.85
C ALA A 152 1.28 3.55 17.09
N PRO A 153 0.76 2.66 17.94
CA PRO A 153 1.53 2.12 19.07
C PRO A 153 2.73 1.26 18.64
N LEU A 154 2.80 0.88 17.37
CA LEU A 154 3.82 -0.03 16.84
C LEU A 154 5.18 0.62 16.61
N ALA A 155 5.25 1.93 16.40
CA ALA A 155 6.49 2.61 16.04
C ALA A 155 7.57 2.43 17.11
N ASP A 156 7.25 2.69 18.37
CA ASP A 156 8.21 2.59 19.48
C ASP A 156 8.64 1.14 19.74
N LEU A 157 7.71 0.19 19.61
CA LEU A 157 8.00 -1.23 19.79
C LEU A 157 8.94 -1.76 18.69
N VAL A 158 8.69 -1.38 17.43
CA VAL A 158 9.52 -1.81 16.30
C VAL A 158 10.90 -1.17 16.39
N LEU A 159 10.99 0.13 16.68
CA LEU A 159 12.28 0.81 16.83
C LEU A 159 13.12 0.16 17.95
N SER A 160 12.52 -0.15 19.10
CA SER A 160 13.24 -0.78 20.22
C SER A 160 13.65 -2.23 19.93
N ALA A 161 12.86 -2.98 19.17
CA ALA A 161 13.14 -4.38 18.84
C ALA A 161 14.26 -4.54 17.81
N PHE A 162 14.48 -3.53 16.97
CA PHE A 162 15.49 -3.54 15.90
C PHE A 162 16.68 -2.59 16.17
N GLU A 163 16.71 -1.90 17.32
CA GLU A 163 17.86 -1.12 17.73
C GLU A 163 19.09 -2.03 17.92
N GLY A 164 20.08 -1.89 17.05
CA GLY A 164 21.37 -2.58 17.15
C GLY A 164 21.50 -3.86 16.33
N ALA A 165 20.49 -4.31 15.61
CA ALA A 165 20.62 -5.42 14.68
C ALA A 165 21.02 -4.91 13.29
N ASP A 166 22.24 -5.13 12.88
CA ASP A 166 22.61 -5.07 11.47
C ASP A 166 22.12 -6.36 10.81
N MET A 167 21.34 -6.26 9.73
CA MET A 167 20.84 -7.45 9.01
C MET A 167 21.95 -8.21 8.26
N ALA A 168 23.19 -7.77 8.40
CA ALA A 168 24.38 -8.40 7.82
C ALA A 168 25.10 -9.37 8.79
N ASP A 169 24.68 -9.45 10.05
CA ASP A 169 25.13 -10.42 11.04
C ASP A 169 24.12 -11.57 11.20
#